data_6596a48254192fe974ccad32f2991e70
#
_entry.id   6596a48254192fe974ccad32f2991e70
#
_cell.length_a   1.000
_cell.length_b   1.000
_cell.length_c   1.000
_cell.angle_alpha   90.00
_cell.angle_beta   90.00
_cell.angle_gamma   90.00
#
_symmetry.space_group_name_H-M   'P 1'
#
loop_
_entity.id
_entity.type
_entity.pdbx_description
1 polymer ?
#
loop_
_entity_poly.entity_id
_entity_poly.type
_entity_poly.pdbx_seq_one_letter_code
_entity_poly.pdbx_strand_id
1 'polypeptide(L)'
;FLRLDGGEDQTKASKHIRFNDNVQARFGTGTDATIRYTGTDWFLQCNLGDAYFQNLESGKDIILRANSGSGAEEYMRLDGSASNIKVDKDMRFNDNVDAEFGSSGDFKVYHDGSNTYLEQTNAGTGNIIISNANDDADIVLQSDDGSGGVTPYITLDGSAEQVVASKDIKLGDQLNLLLGNSADLQLRHTGSNSIIENYAGDLFIRNHVNDQDIILQSDDGSGGVTAYLTLDGSQGFTTLQKSIRANDDIAISAGTDGDLNLIHTFGESRISNHTGHLVFTNNADDKDIIFQSDDGSGGAAEYFKLDGANTRTTFSKNL
;
A
#
# COMPACT_ATOMS: atom_id res chain seq x y z
N PHE A 1 67.95 35.95 -18.00
CA PHE A 1 67.00 36.75 -18.76
C PHE A 1 66.35 35.85 -19.83
N LEU A 2 66.00 36.37 -20.98
CA LEU A 2 65.42 35.60 -22.08
C LEU A 2 66.54 35.14 -23.02
N ARG A 3 66.63 33.83 -23.28
CA ARG A 3 67.60 33.26 -24.23
C ARG A 3 66.86 32.54 -25.34
N LEU A 4 67.12 32.82 -26.57
CA LEU A 4 66.73 32.06 -27.74
C LEU A 4 67.69 30.88 -27.88
N ASP A 5 67.29 29.67 -27.80
CA ASP A 5 68.06 28.46 -27.93
C ASP A 5 67.76 27.79 -29.28
N GLY A 6 68.52 28.11 -30.27
CA GLY A 6 68.32 27.62 -31.64
C GLY A 6 68.72 26.16 -31.83
N GLY A 7 69.35 25.50 -30.85
CA GLY A 7 69.67 24.09 -30.89
C GLY A 7 68.51 23.19 -30.37
N GLU A 8 67.65 23.78 -29.58
CA GLU A 8 66.46 23.07 -28.99
C GLU A 8 65.15 23.69 -29.44
N ASP A 9 65.15 24.65 -30.38
CA ASP A 9 63.93 25.35 -30.87
C ASP A 9 63.04 25.94 -29.75
N GLN A 10 63.68 26.47 -28.68
CA GLN A 10 62.92 26.96 -27.52
C GLN A 10 63.55 28.32 -27.02
N THR A 11 62.68 29.04 -26.30
CA THR A 11 63.06 30.24 -25.56
C THR A 11 63.13 29.94 -24.07
N LYS A 12 64.29 30.04 -23.44
CA LYS A 12 64.53 29.81 -22.01
C LYS A 12 64.51 31.10 -21.21
N ALA A 13 63.59 31.18 -20.21
CA ALA A 13 63.58 32.24 -19.22
C ALA A 13 64.23 31.74 -17.93
N SER A 14 65.41 32.28 -17.55
CA SER A 14 66.12 31.91 -16.31
C SER A 14 65.69 32.73 -15.10
N LYS A 15 64.71 33.62 -15.24
CA LYS A 15 64.09 34.45 -14.23
C LYS A 15 62.56 34.47 -14.47
N HIS A 16 61.79 34.94 -13.48
CA HIS A 16 60.38 35.13 -13.61
C HIS A 16 60.02 36.09 -14.74
N ILE A 17 58.98 35.73 -15.54
CA ILE A 17 58.36 36.66 -16.48
C ILE A 17 57.09 37.19 -15.74
N ARG A 18 57.10 38.55 -15.52
CA ARG A 18 55.96 39.22 -14.89
C ARG A 18 55.11 39.90 -15.96
N PHE A 19 53.86 39.57 -16.00
CA PHE A 19 52.86 40.31 -16.75
C PHE A 19 52.13 41.25 -15.78
N ASN A 20 51.98 42.52 -16.11
CA ASN A 20 51.15 43.44 -15.32
C ASN A 20 49.66 43.14 -15.47
N ASP A 21 48.88 43.75 -14.59
CA ASP A 21 47.42 43.58 -14.65
C ASP A 21 46.89 43.92 -16.04
N ASN A 22 45.90 43.12 -16.50
CA ASN A 22 45.32 43.22 -17.82
C ASN A 22 46.25 42.93 -19.02
N VAL A 23 47.49 42.60 -18.81
CA VAL A 23 48.38 42.09 -19.86
C VAL A 23 48.19 40.60 -20.03
N GLN A 24 48.10 40.13 -21.27
CA GLN A 24 47.84 38.74 -21.61
C GLN A 24 49.12 38.04 -22.07
N ALA A 25 49.34 36.82 -21.54
CA ALA A 25 50.14 35.83 -22.28
C ALA A 25 49.23 35.22 -23.34
N ARG A 26 49.57 35.33 -24.63
CA ARG A 26 48.80 34.90 -25.78
C ARG A 26 49.43 33.69 -26.46
N PHE A 27 48.61 32.75 -26.85
CA PHE A 27 48.99 31.53 -27.55
C PHE A 27 48.21 31.41 -28.86
N GLY A 28 48.86 30.88 -29.90
CA GLY A 28 48.28 30.77 -31.25
C GLY A 28 48.45 32.05 -32.08
N THR A 29 48.16 31.94 -33.39
CA THR A 29 48.38 33.05 -34.36
C THR A 29 47.29 34.11 -34.28
N GLY A 30 46.08 33.74 -33.80
CA GLY A 30 44.89 34.60 -33.68
C GLY A 30 44.49 34.96 -32.25
N THR A 31 45.34 34.80 -31.25
CA THR A 31 44.99 34.91 -29.83
C THR A 31 44.01 33.80 -29.43
N ASP A 32 44.32 32.59 -29.78
CA ASP A 32 43.45 31.43 -29.66
C ASP A 32 43.28 30.98 -28.22
N ALA A 33 44.30 31.20 -27.37
CA ALA A 33 44.21 31.05 -25.93
C ALA A 33 44.96 32.15 -25.18
N THR A 34 44.48 32.53 -24.00
CA THR A 34 45.10 33.57 -23.16
C THR A 34 45.12 33.21 -21.70
N ILE A 35 46.17 33.67 -21.01
CA ILE A 35 46.25 33.69 -19.54
C ILE A 35 46.42 35.13 -19.12
N ARG A 36 45.60 35.62 -18.19
CA ARG A 36 45.69 36.98 -17.65
C ARG A 36 45.21 37.08 -16.21
N TYR A 37 45.70 38.15 -15.53
CA TYR A 37 45.16 38.59 -14.24
C TYR A 37 44.65 40.03 -14.40
N THR A 38 43.42 40.32 -13.88
CA THR A 38 42.77 41.61 -14.06
C THR A 38 43.05 42.64 -12.95
N GLY A 39 43.79 42.24 -11.90
CA GLY A 39 43.91 42.96 -10.64
C GLY A 39 43.01 42.37 -9.54
N THR A 40 42.03 41.59 -9.92
CA THR A 40 41.11 40.87 -9.02
C THR A 40 41.03 39.39 -9.37
N ASP A 41 40.89 39.07 -10.65
CA ASP A 41 40.57 37.72 -11.11
C ASP A 41 41.63 37.17 -12.07
N TRP A 42 41.86 35.88 -11.96
CA TRP A 42 42.73 35.11 -12.86
C TRP A 42 41.88 34.38 -13.90
N PHE A 43 42.25 34.52 -15.17
CA PHE A 43 41.55 33.89 -16.31
C PHE A 43 42.51 32.99 -17.08
N LEU A 44 42.06 31.77 -17.36
CA LEU A 44 42.53 30.90 -18.42
C LEU A 44 41.40 30.82 -19.46
N GLN A 45 41.64 31.38 -20.65
CA GLN A 45 40.62 31.50 -21.67
C GLN A 45 41.07 30.83 -22.97
N CYS A 46 40.27 29.93 -23.52
CA CYS A 46 40.44 29.37 -24.85
C CYS A 46 39.35 29.96 -25.76
N ASN A 47 39.76 30.62 -26.86
CA ASN A 47 38.87 31.30 -27.81
C ASN A 47 38.58 30.43 -29.03
N LEU A 48 39.40 29.38 -29.28
CA LEU A 48 39.30 28.50 -30.42
C LEU A 48 39.65 27.06 -30.01
N GLY A 49 38.75 26.11 -30.22
CA GLY A 49 38.90 24.72 -29.83
C GLY A 49 38.60 24.43 -28.34
N ASP A 50 38.93 23.24 -27.89
CA ASP A 50 38.71 22.78 -26.53
C ASP A 50 39.86 23.12 -25.59
N ALA A 51 39.61 23.30 -24.30
CA ALA A 51 40.59 23.46 -23.24
C ALA A 51 40.75 22.14 -22.47
N TYR A 52 41.95 21.55 -22.49
CA TYR A 52 42.25 20.29 -21.81
C TYR A 52 43.07 20.55 -20.53
N PHE A 53 42.55 20.05 -19.39
CA PHE A 53 43.30 19.94 -18.15
C PHE A 53 43.61 18.47 -17.91
N GLN A 54 44.84 18.06 -18.12
CA GLN A 54 45.22 16.64 -18.10
C GLN A 54 46.37 16.40 -17.11
N ASN A 55 46.26 15.30 -16.36
CA ASN A 55 47.42 14.69 -15.71
C ASN A 55 47.71 13.36 -16.42
N LEU A 56 48.84 13.23 -17.05
CA LEU A 56 49.23 12.06 -17.86
C LEU A 56 50.02 11.03 -17.04
N GLU A 57 50.38 11.34 -15.79
CA GLU A 57 51.07 10.39 -14.92
C GLU A 57 50.08 9.36 -14.38
N SER A 58 50.44 8.06 -14.50
CA SER A 58 49.56 6.95 -14.09
C SER A 58 49.17 7.02 -12.62
N GLY A 59 47.86 6.87 -12.33
CA GLY A 59 47.31 6.88 -10.98
C GLY A 59 47.39 8.23 -10.27
N LYS A 60 47.63 9.35 -11.01
CA LYS A 60 47.60 10.72 -10.45
C LYS A 60 46.32 11.45 -10.82
N ASP A 61 45.98 12.46 -10.03
CA ASP A 61 44.70 13.14 -10.01
C ASP A 61 44.79 14.56 -10.60
N ILE A 62 43.64 15.07 -11.03
CA ILE A 62 43.39 16.51 -11.14
C ILE A 62 42.51 16.90 -9.96
N ILE A 63 43.00 17.84 -9.12
CA ILE A 63 42.36 18.20 -7.86
C ILE A 63 41.96 19.67 -7.90
N LEU A 64 40.67 19.96 -7.63
CA LEU A 64 40.12 21.29 -7.48
C LEU A 64 40.01 21.63 -5.99
N ARG A 65 40.71 22.71 -5.58
CA ARG A 65 40.75 23.16 -4.19
C ARG A 65 40.38 24.65 -4.11
N ALA A 66 39.69 25.01 -3.06
CA ALA A 66 39.39 26.39 -2.71
C ALA A 66 39.62 26.63 -1.21
N ASN A 67 39.81 27.91 -0.84
CA ASN A 67 39.96 28.29 0.57
C ASN A 67 38.60 28.45 1.22
N SER A 68 38.32 27.63 2.23
CA SER A 68 37.08 27.65 3.01
C SER A 68 37.09 28.65 4.17
N GLY A 69 38.19 29.43 4.33
CA GLY A 69 38.41 30.29 5.50
C GLY A 69 39.38 29.67 6.54
N SER A 70 39.55 28.35 6.53
CA SER A 70 40.48 27.60 7.39
C SER A 70 41.72 27.05 6.63
N GLY A 71 41.80 27.32 5.35
CA GLY A 71 42.87 26.86 4.45
C GLY A 71 42.32 26.30 3.14
N ALA A 72 43.19 25.85 2.25
CA ALA A 72 42.81 25.28 0.98
C ALA A 72 42.32 23.83 1.17
N GLU A 73 41.02 23.60 0.95
CA GLU A 73 40.37 22.31 1.04
C GLU A 73 40.05 21.77 -0.35
N GLU A 74 39.96 20.45 -0.48
CA GLU A 74 39.53 19.77 -1.68
C GLU A 74 37.99 19.81 -1.81
N TYR A 75 37.54 20.12 -3.01
CA TYR A 75 36.10 20.13 -3.34
C TYR A 75 35.74 18.98 -4.28
N MET A 76 36.63 18.74 -5.27
CA MET A 76 36.41 17.70 -6.26
C MET A 76 37.74 17.21 -6.81
N ARG A 77 37.85 15.94 -7.18
CA ARG A 77 38.97 15.40 -7.94
C ARG A 77 38.50 14.47 -9.05
N LEU A 78 39.25 14.42 -10.11
CA LEU A 78 39.29 13.33 -11.05
C LEU A 78 40.34 12.35 -10.54
N ASP A 79 39.91 11.24 -9.93
CA ASP A 79 40.80 10.25 -9.31
C ASP A 79 41.30 9.27 -10.37
N GLY A 80 42.56 9.41 -10.76
CA GLY A 80 43.17 8.58 -11.80
C GLY A 80 43.42 7.15 -11.36
N SER A 81 43.57 6.90 -10.05
CA SER A 81 43.76 5.55 -9.51
C SER A 81 42.45 4.76 -9.40
N ALA A 82 41.36 5.42 -9.01
CA ALA A 82 40.03 4.81 -8.84
C ALA A 82 39.13 4.93 -10.09
N SER A 83 39.56 5.68 -11.11
CA SER A 83 38.81 5.94 -12.35
C SER A 83 37.42 6.52 -12.09
N ASN A 84 37.29 7.44 -11.13
CA ASN A 84 36.04 8.07 -10.76
C ASN A 84 36.19 9.57 -10.51
N ILE A 85 35.07 10.26 -10.33
CA ILE A 85 35.00 11.63 -9.84
C ILE A 85 34.61 11.58 -8.37
N LYS A 86 35.47 12.11 -7.49
CA LYS A 86 35.20 12.23 -6.07
C LYS A 86 34.82 13.67 -5.73
N VAL A 87 33.73 13.87 -5.03
CA VAL A 87 33.22 15.15 -4.55
C VAL A 87 33.24 15.13 -3.02
N ASP A 88 34.03 16.01 -2.40
CA ASP A 88 34.23 16.04 -0.94
C ASP A 88 33.42 17.13 -0.24
N LYS A 89 32.64 17.93 -0.98
CA LYS A 89 31.74 18.96 -0.47
C LYS A 89 30.38 18.79 -1.15
N ASP A 90 29.33 19.37 -0.54
CA ASP A 90 27.97 19.33 -1.08
C ASP A 90 27.95 19.87 -2.53
N MET A 91 27.27 19.14 -3.41
CA MET A 91 26.95 19.61 -4.75
C MET A 91 25.52 20.16 -4.73
N ARG A 92 25.36 21.47 -4.97
CA ARG A 92 24.07 22.13 -5.01
C ARG A 92 23.60 22.34 -6.43
N PHE A 93 22.46 21.80 -6.76
CA PHE A 93 21.69 22.14 -7.95
C PHE A 93 20.65 23.19 -7.56
N ASN A 94 20.55 24.29 -8.33
CA ASN A 94 19.50 25.30 -8.13
C ASN A 94 18.16 24.74 -8.58
N ASP A 95 17.07 25.44 -8.20
CA ASP A 95 15.71 25.10 -8.67
C ASP A 95 15.66 25.07 -10.20
N ASN A 96 14.97 24.09 -10.74
CA ASN A 96 14.84 23.82 -12.17
C ASN A 96 16.18 23.45 -12.87
N VAL A 97 17.16 22.97 -12.12
CA VAL A 97 18.39 22.36 -12.65
C VAL A 97 18.40 20.88 -12.27
N ASP A 98 18.51 20.02 -13.28
CA ASP A 98 18.43 18.59 -13.14
C ASP A 98 19.80 17.94 -12.89
N ALA A 99 19.87 16.95 -12.01
CA ALA A 99 20.90 15.91 -12.07
C ALA A 99 20.40 14.83 -13.01
N GLU A 100 21.00 14.72 -14.20
CA GLU A 100 20.58 13.79 -15.25
C GLU A 100 21.44 12.53 -15.29
N PHE A 101 20.81 11.39 -15.55
CA PHE A 101 21.47 10.09 -15.71
C PHE A 101 20.95 9.42 -16.99
N GLY A 102 21.88 8.70 -17.67
CA GLY A 102 21.60 8.10 -18.97
C GLY A 102 21.94 9.02 -20.13
N SER A 103 22.15 8.46 -21.33
CA SER A 103 22.66 9.19 -22.51
C SER A 103 21.70 10.25 -23.06
N SER A 104 20.41 10.15 -22.70
CA SER A 104 19.34 11.07 -23.15
C SER A 104 18.62 11.76 -21.99
N GLY A 105 19.23 11.80 -20.81
CA GLY A 105 18.55 12.29 -19.59
C GLY A 105 17.39 11.39 -19.19
N ASP A 106 17.63 10.07 -19.19
CA ASP A 106 16.62 9.05 -18.99
C ASP A 106 16.01 9.09 -17.58
N PHE A 107 16.82 9.41 -16.58
CA PHE A 107 16.41 9.57 -15.19
C PHE A 107 16.90 10.92 -14.65
N LYS A 108 16.05 11.62 -13.91
CA LYS A 108 16.33 12.93 -13.34
C LYS A 108 16.04 13.00 -11.85
N VAL A 109 16.85 13.78 -11.14
CA VAL A 109 16.59 14.22 -9.77
C VAL A 109 16.65 15.74 -9.75
N TYR A 110 15.56 16.40 -9.37
CA TYR A 110 15.51 17.87 -9.34
C TYR A 110 14.48 18.41 -8.34
N HIS A 111 14.55 19.72 -8.09
CA HIS A 111 13.58 20.49 -7.33
C HIS A 111 13.06 21.65 -8.19
N ASP A 112 11.73 21.83 -8.26
CA ASP A 112 11.11 22.85 -9.12
C ASP A 112 10.80 24.19 -8.40
N GLY A 113 11.30 24.33 -7.16
CA GLY A 113 10.97 25.45 -6.26
C GLY A 113 9.84 25.13 -5.29
N SER A 114 9.14 23.99 -5.47
CA SER A 114 8.05 23.54 -4.61
C SER A 114 8.17 22.06 -4.27
N ASN A 115 8.48 21.23 -5.25
CA ASN A 115 8.51 19.77 -5.13
C ASN A 115 9.86 19.19 -5.53
N THR A 116 10.22 18.07 -4.92
CA THR A 116 11.39 17.27 -5.31
C THR A 116 10.92 16.05 -6.12
N TYR A 117 11.59 15.80 -7.24
CA TYR A 117 11.26 14.73 -8.18
C TYR A 117 12.39 13.73 -8.32
N LEU A 118 11.99 12.44 -8.38
CA LEU A 118 12.76 11.30 -8.85
C LEU A 118 11.99 10.81 -10.08
N GLU A 119 12.44 11.17 -11.28
CA GLU A 119 11.66 11.03 -12.51
C GLU A 119 12.35 10.16 -13.54
N GLN A 120 11.68 9.09 -13.99
CA GLN A 120 12.00 8.38 -15.23
C GLN A 120 11.32 9.14 -16.35
N THR A 121 12.13 9.73 -17.27
CA THR A 121 11.60 10.50 -18.40
C THR A 121 11.06 9.61 -19.50
N ASN A 122 10.30 10.20 -20.45
CA ASN A 122 9.81 9.47 -21.62
C ASN A 122 10.94 9.01 -22.59
N ALA A 123 12.17 9.50 -22.43
CA ALA A 123 13.34 9.04 -23.17
C ALA A 123 13.86 7.71 -22.60
N GLY A 124 13.63 7.44 -21.30
CA GLY A 124 14.02 6.21 -20.64
C GLY A 124 13.01 5.08 -20.86
N THR A 125 13.53 3.86 -20.97
CA THR A 125 12.73 2.63 -21.01
C THR A 125 13.02 1.78 -19.77
N GLY A 126 12.00 1.22 -19.14
CA GLY A 126 12.16 0.37 -17.97
C GLY A 126 11.54 0.97 -16.71
N ASN A 127 11.88 0.43 -15.56
CA ASN A 127 11.29 0.75 -14.26
C ASN A 127 12.24 1.55 -13.39
N ILE A 128 11.71 2.36 -12.48
CA ILE A 128 12.45 2.83 -11.32
C ILE A 128 12.45 1.69 -10.30
N ILE A 129 13.64 1.19 -9.95
CA ILE A 129 13.82 0.11 -8.98
C ILE A 129 14.47 0.70 -7.73
N ILE A 130 13.79 0.60 -6.60
CA ILE A 130 14.32 0.95 -5.29
C ILE A 130 14.52 -0.38 -4.54
N SER A 131 15.76 -0.73 -4.24
CA SER A 131 16.09 -2.01 -3.58
C SER A 131 17.07 -1.81 -2.44
N ASN A 132 16.91 -2.61 -1.39
CA ASN A 132 17.91 -2.78 -0.34
C ASN A 132 18.41 -4.23 -0.41
N ALA A 133 19.70 -4.42 -0.64
CA ALA A 133 20.31 -5.74 -0.81
C ALA A 133 20.99 -6.24 0.49
N ASN A 134 20.93 -5.47 1.57
CA ASN A 134 21.44 -5.92 2.85
C ASN A 134 20.48 -6.95 3.46
N ASP A 135 21.05 -7.99 4.04
CA ASP A 135 20.30 -9.05 4.70
C ASP A 135 19.44 -8.48 5.84
N ASP A 136 18.20 -8.92 5.93
CA ASP A 136 17.19 -8.49 6.93
C ASP A 136 16.88 -6.99 6.98
N ALA A 137 17.39 -6.16 6.06
CA ALA A 137 17.18 -4.71 6.07
C ALA A 137 15.97 -4.29 5.23
N ASP A 138 15.32 -3.21 5.65
CA ASP A 138 14.04 -2.73 5.14
C ASP A 138 14.19 -1.61 4.09
N ILE A 139 13.13 -1.42 3.31
CA ILE A 139 12.84 -0.16 2.64
C ILE A 139 11.66 0.49 3.35
N VAL A 140 11.87 1.70 3.89
CA VAL A 140 10.87 2.41 4.70
C VAL A 140 10.45 3.70 4.02
N LEU A 141 9.16 3.83 3.71
CA LEU A 141 8.55 5.06 3.22
C LEU A 141 7.96 5.82 4.41
N GLN A 142 8.50 7.01 4.67
CA GLN A 142 8.11 7.86 5.79
C GLN A 142 7.52 9.18 5.30
N SER A 143 6.65 9.75 6.11
CA SER A 143 6.15 11.11 5.93
C SER A 143 5.97 11.78 7.29
N ASP A 144 5.61 13.06 7.27
CA ASP A 144 5.30 13.84 8.46
C ASP A 144 4.28 13.11 9.35
N ASP A 145 4.50 13.17 10.67
CA ASP A 145 3.62 12.55 11.68
C ASP A 145 2.49 13.47 12.17
N GLY A 146 2.43 14.70 11.62
CA GLY A 146 1.47 15.73 12.02
C GLY A 146 1.91 16.55 13.26
N SER A 147 3.14 16.31 13.78
CA SER A 147 3.67 17.00 14.99
C SER A 147 5.11 17.52 14.80
N GLY A 148 5.60 17.51 13.54
CA GLY A 148 6.93 18.02 13.17
C GLY A 148 8.02 16.95 13.17
N GLY A 149 7.67 15.66 13.31
CA GLY A 149 8.53 14.51 13.13
C GLY A 149 8.17 13.72 11.86
N VAL A 150 8.80 12.56 11.67
CA VAL A 150 8.47 11.62 10.60
C VAL A 150 8.14 10.24 11.17
N THR A 151 7.24 9.52 10.50
CA THR A 151 6.82 8.17 10.88
C THR A 151 6.72 7.28 9.65
N PRO A 152 6.98 5.96 9.77
CA PRO A 152 6.72 5.00 8.69
C PRO A 152 5.25 4.95 8.32
N TYR A 153 4.97 4.90 7.02
CA TYR A 153 3.65 4.63 6.43
C TYR A 153 3.60 3.25 5.80
N ILE A 154 4.65 2.90 5.03
CA ILE A 154 4.81 1.59 4.40
C ILE A 154 6.24 1.12 4.63
N THR A 155 6.40 -0.12 5.07
CA THR A 155 7.69 -0.79 5.18
C THR A 155 7.68 -2.05 4.33
N LEU A 156 8.68 -2.23 3.47
CA LEU A 156 9.01 -3.52 2.90
C LEU A 156 9.97 -4.17 3.89
N ASP A 157 9.47 -5.08 4.72
CA ASP A 157 10.21 -5.74 5.81
C ASP A 157 10.99 -6.91 5.24
N GLY A 158 12.32 -6.77 5.17
CA GLY A 158 13.20 -7.78 4.62
C GLY A 158 13.31 -9.03 5.49
N SER A 159 13.22 -8.87 6.81
CA SER A 159 13.33 -9.98 7.77
C SER A 159 12.08 -10.86 7.82
N ALA A 160 10.90 -10.25 7.68
CA ALA A 160 9.62 -10.94 7.74
C ALA A 160 9.02 -11.24 6.35
N GLU A 161 9.69 -10.84 5.26
CA GLU A 161 9.25 -11.01 3.87
C GLU A 161 7.82 -10.49 3.61
N GLN A 162 7.49 -9.33 4.18
CA GLN A 162 6.14 -8.79 4.11
C GLN A 162 6.11 -7.28 3.87
N VAL A 163 4.95 -6.78 3.46
CA VAL A 163 4.65 -5.35 3.39
C VAL A 163 3.84 -4.96 4.63
N VAL A 164 4.38 -4.05 5.43
CA VAL A 164 3.72 -3.52 6.63
C VAL A 164 3.17 -2.13 6.35
N ALA A 165 1.86 -1.96 6.45
CA ALA A 165 1.21 -0.66 6.48
C ALA A 165 1.05 -0.23 7.94
N SER A 166 1.73 0.84 8.35
CA SER A 166 1.69 1.39 9.73
C SER A 166 0.63 2.47 9.92
N LYS A 167 -0.09 2.81 8.88
CA LYS A 167 -1.24 3.73 8.86
C LYS A 167 -2.37 3.12 8.05
N ASP A 168 -3.59 3.67 8.20
CA ASP A 168 -4.75 3.23 7.44
C ASP A 168 -4.51 3.35 5.93
N ILE A 169 -4.93 2.31 5.19
CA ILE A 169 -4.96 2.35 3.72
C ILE A 169 -6.37 2.76 3.32
N LYS A 170 -6.51 3.97 2.77
CA LYS A 170 -7.79 4.47 2.26
C LYS A 170 -7.87 4.28 0.75
N LEU A 171 -8.80 3.44 0.33
CA LEU A 171 -9.22 3.37 -1.07
C LEU A 171 -10.42 4.30 -1.28
N GLY A 172 -10.45 5.01 -2.40
CA GLY A 172 -11.61 5.80 -2.81
C GLY A 172 -12.78 4.92 -3.23
N ASP A 173 -13.96 5.52 -3.36
CA ASP A 173 -15.14 4.82 -3.88
C ASP A 173 -14.88 4.26 -5.28
N GLN A 174 -15.50 3.13 -5.60
CA GLN A 174 -15.34 2.38 -6.86
C GLN A 174 -13.93 1.78 -7.07
N LEU A 175 -13.01 1.88 -6.09
CA LEU A 175 -11.72 1.19 -6.14
C LEU A 175 -11.84 -0.13 -5.37
N ASN A 176 -11.12 -1.15 -5.84
CA ASN A 176 -11.14 -2.49 -5.27
C ASN A 176 -9.81 -2.81 -4.58
N LEU A 177 -9.86 -3.46 -3.43
CA LEU A 177 -8.76 -4.29 -2.96
C LEU A 177 -8.92 -5.66 -3.61
N LEU A 178 -7.96 -6.05 -4.45
CA LEU A 178 -7.98 -7.29 -5.22
C LEU A 178 -7.03 -8.32 -4.63
N LEU A 179 -7.51 -9.54 -4.44
CA LEU A 179 -6.74 -10.67 -3.94
C LEU A 179 -6.86 -11.85 -4.91
N GLY A 180 -5.76 -12.58 -5.10
CA GLY A 180 -5.63 -13.63 -6.10
C GLY A 180 -5.16 -13.11 -7.46
N ASN A 181 -4.57 -14.01 -8.29
CA ASN A 181 -3.98 -13.63 -9.58
C ASN A 181 -5.00 -13.10 -10.60
N SER A 182 -6.25 -13.51 -10.47
CA SER A 182 -7.37 -13.11 -11.36
C SER A 182 -8.38 -12.21 -10.63
N ALA A 183 -7.96 -11.56 -9.53
CA ALA A 183 -8.83 -10.75 -8.68
C ALA A 183 -10.02 -11.58 -8.12
N ASP A 184 -9.71 -12.77 -7.64
CA ASP A 184 -10.68 -13.79 -7.24
C ASP A 184 -11.53 -13.37 -6.03
N LEU A 185 -10.97 -12.60 -5.10
CA LEU A 185 -11.69 -11.96 -4.00
C LEU A 185 -11.53 -10.45 -4.09
N GLN A 186 -12.64 -9.71 -4.00
CA GLN A 186 -12.67 -8.25 -4.06
C GLN A 186 -13.40 -7.66 -2.86
N LEU A 187 -12.81 -6.59 -2.28
CA LEU A 187 -13.46 -5.75 -1.28
C LEU A 187 -13.54 -4.33 -1.81
N ARG A 188 -14.73 -3.72 -1.77
CA ARG A 188 -14.93 -2.35 -2.27
C ARG A 188 -16.08 -1.63 -1.58
N HIS A 189 -16.07 -0.29 -1.73
CA HIS A 189 -17.20 0.57 -1.44
C HIS A 189 -17.65 1.29 -2.72
N THR A 190 -18.97 1.31 -2.98
CA THR A 190 -19.52 1.89 -4.22
C THR A 190 -19.95 3.35 -4.09
N GLY A 191 -19.69 3.99 -2.94
CA GLY A 191 -20.28 5.27 -2.55
C GLY A 191 -21.61 5.11 -1.79
N SER A 192 -22.19 3.90 -1.81
CA SER A 192 -23.42 3.58 -1.09
C SER A 192 -23.34 2.24 -0.34
N ASN A 193 -22.72 1.23 -0.93
CA ASN A 193 -22.65 -0.12 -0.39
C ASN A 193 -21.21 -0.61 -0.24
N SER A 194 -20.93 -1.32 0.85
CA SER A 194 -19.72 -2.11 1.03
C SER A 194 -19.97 -3.54 0.58
N ILE A 195 -19.07 -4.09 -0.23
CA ILE A 195 -19.26 -5.36 -0.92
C ILE A 195 -18.01 -6.23 -0.76
N ILE A 196 -18.23 -7.51 -0.47
CA ILE A 196 -17.23 -8.58 -0.50
C ILE A 196 -17.69 -9.54 -1.60
N GLU A 197 -16.91 -9.67 -2.67
CA GLU A 197 -17.24 -10.52 -3.83
C GLU A 197 -16.17 -11.60 -4.02
N ASN A 198 -16.61 -12.86 -4.10
CA ASN A 198 -15.76 -14.01 -4.39
C ASN A 198 -16.12 -14.56 -5.77
N TYR A 199 -15.15 -14.67 -6.67
CA TYR A 199 -15.32 -15.11 -8.06
C TYR A 199 -14.78 -16.52 -8.34
N ALA A 200 -14.07 -17.11 -7.37
CA ALA A 200 -13.50 -18.45 -7.54
C ALA A 200 -13.54 -19.25 -6.25
N GLY A 201 -14.09 -20.49 -6.32
CA GLY A 201 -14.21 -21.39 -5.17
C GLY A 201 -15.22 -20.89 -4.12
N ASP A 202 -15.10 -21.41 -2.89
CA ASP A 202 -15.99 -21.07 -1.77
C ASP A 202 -15.44 -19.87 -0.98
N LEU A 203 -16.32 -19.06 -0.43
CA LEU A 203 -15.98 -18.03 0.55
C LEU A 203 -16.13 -18.57 1.97
N PHE A 204 -15.02 -18.74 2.69
CA PHE A 204 -15.02 -19.18 4.09
C PHE A 204 -14.84 -17.99 5.04
N ILE A 205 -15.75 -17.83 5.99
CA ILE A 205 -15.60 -16.94 7.14
C ILE A 205 -15.39 -17.83 8.36
N ARG A 206 -14.21 -17.81 8.98
CA ARG A 206 -13.83 -18.72 10.07
C ARG A 206 -13.26 -17.97 11.25
N ASN A 207 -13.62 -18.39 12.46
CA ASN A 207 -12.93 -18.03 13.68
C ASN A 207 -12.19 -19.27 14.19
N HIS A 208 -10.86 -19.16 14.38
CA HIS A 208 -10.02 -20.26 14.86
C HIS A 208 -9.73 -20.17 16.37
N VAL A 209 -10.20 -19.14 17.03
CA VAL A 209 -9.98 -18.96 18.46
C VAL A 209 -10.93 -19.85 19.23
N ASN A 210 -10.41 -20.64 20.18
CA ASN A 210 -11.21 -21.56 20.99
C ASN A 210 -12.33 -20.82 21.73
N ASP A 211 -13.53 -21.39 21.75
CA ASP A 211 -14.73 -20.88 22.43
C ASP A 211 -15.21 -19.49 21.96
N GLN A 212 -14.66 -18.94 20.83
CA GLN A 212 -15.09 -17.67 20.27
C GLN A 212 -16.04 -17.84 19.10
N ASP A 213 -16.89 -16.86 18.88
CA ASP A 213 -18.04 -16.90 17.99
C ASP A 213 -17.77 -16.18 16.65
N ILE A 214 -18.60 -16.51 15.65
CA ILE A 214 -18.88 -15.62 14.52
C ILE A 214 -20.25 -15.00 14.75
N ILE A 215 -20.30 -13.66 14.81
CA ILE A 215 -21.52 -12.92 15.13
C ILE A 215 -21.89 -12.00 13.96
N LEU A 216 -23.07 -12.16 13.40
CA LEU A 216 -23.65 -11.25 12.41
C LEU A 216 -24.55 -10.23 13.12
N GLN A 217 -24.17 -8.97 13.00
CA GLN A 217 -24.85 -7.84 13.63
C GLN A 217 -25.41 -6.88 12.57
N SER A 218 -26.48 -6.21 12.90
CA SER A 218 -27.02 -5.11 12.13
C SER A 218 -27.61 -4.06 13.07
N ASP A 219 -28.02 -2.92 12.49
CA ASP A 219 -28.75 -1.86 13.21
C ASP A 219 -29.93 -2.43 14.01
N ASP A 220 -30.10 -1.93 15.22
CA ASP A 220 -31.20 -2.36 16.13
C ASP A 220 -32.49 -1.55 15.94
N GLY A 221 -32.50 -0.57 15.02
CA GLY A 221 -33.60 0.36 14.76
C GLY A 221 -33.62 1.57 15.71
N SER A 222 -32.61 1.74 16.59
CA SER A 222 -32.51 2.84 17.55
C SER A 222 -31.12 3.54 17.56
N GLY A 223 -30.30 3.25 16.55
CA GLY A 223 -28.96 3.84 16.36
C GLY A 223 -27.83 3.05 17.00
N GLY A 224 -28.10 1.85 17.48
CA GLY A 224 -27.11 0.87 17.95
C GLY A 224 -27.03 -0.34 17.02
N VAL A 225 -26.24 -1.35 17.40
CA VAL A 225 -26.16 -2.65 16.70
C VAL A 225 -26.50 -3.77 17.64
N THR A 226 -27.13 -4.82 17.10
CA THR A 226 -27.50 -6.03 17.84
C THR A 226 -27.17 -7.27 17.02
N ALA A 227 -26.92 -8.40 17.71
CA ALA A 227 -26.73 -9.68 17.06
C ALA A 227 -28.06 -10.18 16.48
N TYR A 228 -27.99 -10.72 15.27
CA TYR A 228 -29.10 -11.41 14.59
C TYR A 228 -28.87 -12.91 14.52
N LEU A 229 -27.60 -13.31 14.29
CA LEU A 229 -27.19 -14.71 14.22
C LEU A 229 -25.80 -14.85 14.83
N THR A 230 -25.65 -15.86 15.69
CA THR A 230 -24.37 -16.24 16.29
C THR A 230 -24.07 -17.70 15.97
N LEU A 231 -22.89 -17.98 15.40
CA LEU A 231 -22.31 -19.30 15.39
C LEU A 231 -21.51 -19.42 16.69
N ASP A 232 -22.07 -20.11 17.68
CA ASP A 232 -21.51 -20.20 19.05
C ASP A 232 -20.42 -21.28 19.09
N GLY A 233 -19.17 -20.85 19.21
CA GLY A 233 -18.02 -21.75 19.26
C GLY A 233 -17.95 -22.56 20.55
N SER A 234 -18.46 -22.01 21.67
CA SER A 234 -18.42 -22.66 22.98
C SER A 234 -19.50 -23.74 23.12
N GLN A 235 -20.68 -23.51 22.56
CA GLN A 235 -21.84 -24.38 22.67
C GLN A 235 -22.03 -25.30 21.46
N GLY A 236 -21.38 -24.99 20.33
CA GLY A 236 -21.46 -25.79 19.11
C GLY A 236 -22.80 -25.73 18.40
N PHE A 237 -23.57 -24.65 18.55
CA PHE A 237 -24.83 -24.46 17.84
C PHE A 237 -24.99 -23.04 17.31
N THR A 238 -26.01 -22.84 16.49
CA THR A 238 -26.38 -21.56 15.93
C THR A 238 -27.53 -20.94 16.74
N THR A 239 -27.34 -19.73 17.24
CA THR A 239 -28.37 -18.96 17.96
C THR A 239 -28.93 -17.86 17.08
N LEU A 240 -30.23 -17.78 16.98
CA LEU A 240 -30.96 -16.69 16.35
C LEU A 240 -31.51 -15.77 17.43
N GLN A 241 -31.01 -14.54 17.49
CA GLN A 241 -31.46 -13.54 18.48
C GLN A 241 -32.64 -12.70 17.98
N LYS A 242 -33.01 -12.84 16.72
CA LYS A 242 -34.18 -12.21 16.11
C LYS A 242 -35.03 -13.27 15.40
N SER A 243 -36.29 -12.96 15.16
CA SER A 243 -37.22 -13.86 14.45
C SER A 243 -36.70 -14.11 13.01
N ILE A 244 -36.80 -15.35 12.57
CA ILE A 244 -36.66 -15.70 11.15
C ILE A 244 -38.01 -15.54 10.45
N ARG A 245 -38.04 -14.88 9.31
CA ARG A 245 -39.15 -14.83 8.39
C ARG A 245 -38.77 -15.51 7.08
N ALA A 246 -39.44 -16.62 6.75
CA ALA A 246 -39.48 -17.12 5.39
C ALA A 246 -40.61 -16.38 4.64
N ASN A 247 -40.38 -15.99 3.40
CA ASN A 247 -41.41 -15.45 2.53
C ASN A 247 -42.37 -16.58 2.12
N ASP A 248 -43.53 -16.21 1.54
CA ASP A 248 -44.47 -17.18 0.98
C ASP A 248 -43.76 -18.08 -0.03
N ASP A 249 -44.16 -19.34 -0.06
CA ASP A 249 -43.59 -20.40 -0.89
C ASP A 249 -42.14 -20.79 -0.58
N ILE A 250 -41.54 -20.24 0.50
CA ILE A 250 -40.22 -20.63 1.00
C ILE A 250 -40.36 -21.48 2.25
N ALA A 251 -39.88 -22.71 2.22
CA ALA A 251 -39.96 -23.64 3.37
C ALA A 251 -38.77 -23.44 4.33
N ILE A 252 -39.04 -23.55 5.64
CA ILE A 252 -38.02 -23.88 6.64
C ILE A 252 -37.98 -25.40 6.72
N SER A 253 -36.85 -26.01 6.30
CA SER A 253 -36.77 -27.46 6.15
C SER A 253 -35.78 -28.07 7.15
N ALA A 254 -36.11 -29.29 7.61
CA ALA A 254 -35.23 -30.15 8.39
C ALA A 254 -35.11 -31.53 7.71
N GLY A 255 -33.93 -32.17 7.86
CA GLY A 255 -33.54 -33.38 7.17
C GLY A 255 -32.77 -33.14 5.88
N THR A 256 -31.95 -34.12 5.44
CA THR A 256 -31.03 -33.98 4.30
C THR A 256 -31.74 -33.68 3.00
N ASP A 257 -32.91 -34.28 2.80
CA ASP A 257 -33.74 -34.14 1.61
C ASP A 257 -34.97 -33.25 1.83
N GLY A 258 -34.99 -32.42 2.90
CA GLY A 258 -36.11 -31.58 3.26
C GLY A 258 -37.31 -32.41 3.76
N ASP A 259 -37.06 -33.42 4.61
CA ASP A 259 -38.04 -34.41 5.07
C ASP A 259 -39.19 -33.80 5.85
N LEU A 260 -38.93 -32.78 6.65
CA LEU A 260 -39.93 -31.99 7.37
C LEU A 260 -39.88 -30.53 6.91
N ASN A 261 -41.01 -30.01 6.46
CA ASN A 261 -41.16 -28.63 5.99
C ASN A 261 -42.21 -27.87 6.79
N LEU A 262 -41.87 -26.63 7.18
CA LEU A 262 -42.78 -25.60 7.64
C LEU A 262 -42.86 -24.51 6.58
N ILE A 263 -44.04 -24.32 5.97
CA ILE A 263 -44.24 -23.42 4.83
C ILE A 263 -45.58 -22.72 4.89
N HIS A 264 -45.62 -21.45 4.48
CA HIS A 264 -46.86 -20.76 4.13
C HIS A 264 -46.94 -20.65 2.60
N THR A 265 -48.00 -21.19 2.04
CA THR A 265 -48.32 -21.06 0.60
C THR A 265 -49.62 -20.31 0.50
N PHE A 266 -49.92 -19.69 -0.58
CA PHE A 266 -51.10 -18.90 -0.92
C PHE A 266 -52.36 -19.22 -0.06
N GLY A 267 -52.42 -18.67 1.17
CA GLY A 267 -53.56 -18.79 2.09
C GLY A 267 -53.52 -19.98 3.05
N GLU A 268 -52.50 -20.83 3.04
CA GLU A 268 -52.37 -21.98 3.93
C GLU A 268 -51.01 -22.08 4.58
N SER A 269 -50.97 -22.39 5.88
CA SER A 269 -49.75 -22.78 6.59
C SER A 269 -49.73 -24.30 6.77
N ARG A 270 -48.61 -24.94 6.41
CA ARG A 270 -48.47 -26.40 6.42
C ARG A 270 -47.24 -26.85 7.19
N ILE A 271 -47.41 -27.94 7.93
CA ILE A 271 -46.33 -28.79 8.43
C ILE A 271 -46.39 -30.08 7.63
N SER A 272 -45.40 -30.32 6.75
CA SER A 272 -45.39 -31.49 5.86
C SER A 272 -44.22 -32.39 6.21
N ASN A 273 -44.53 -33.66 6.54
CA ASN A 273 -43.55 -34.71 6.75
C ASN A 273 -43.55 -35.66 5.57
N HIS A 274 -42.40 -35.88 4.92
CA HIS A 274 -42.28 -36.68 3.71
C HIS A 274 -41.71 -38.07 3.95
N THR A 275 -41.14 -38.33 5.16
CA THR A 275 -40.54 -39.63 5.49
C THR A 275 -40.91 -40.02 6.93
N GLY A 276 -41.25 -41.29 7.16
CA GLY A 276 -41.53 -41.81 8.50
C GLY A 276 -42.75 -41.21 9.18
N HIS A 277 -42.79 -41.23 10.49
CA HIS A 277 -43.92 -40.72 11.28
C HIS A 277 -43.70 -39.26 11.69
N LEU A 278 -44.74 -38.45 11.65
CA LEU A 278 -44.75 -37.14 12.30
C LEU A 278 -45.26 -37.32 13.74
N VAL A 279 -44.37 -37.08 14.72
CA VAL A 279 -44.68 -37.30 16.14
C VAL A 279 -44.71 -35.95 16.87
N PHE A 280 -45.78 -35.64 17.53
CA PHE A 280 -45.91 -34.52 18.45
C PHE A 280 -45.83 -35.05 19.88
N THR A 281 -44.79 -34.68 20.63
CA THR A 281 -44.54 -35.17 21.99
C THR A 281 -44.38 -33.98 22.94
N ASN A 282 -45.09 -34.00 24.06
CA ASN A 282 -44.83 -33.13 25.20
C ASN A 282 -44.24 -33.97 26.34
N ASN A 283 -42.97 -33.73 26.69
CA ASN A 283 -42.25 -34.48 27.74
C ASN A 283 -42.36 -33.82 29.13
N ALA A 284 -43.05 -32.68 29.24
CA ALA A 284 -43.24 -32.04 30.53
C ALA A 284 -44.29 -32.80 31.37
N ASP A 285 -43.96 -33.07 32.62
CA ASP A 285 -44.83 -33.83 33.52
C ASP A 285 -46.17 -33.13 33.72
N ASP A 286 -47.26 -33.90 33.65
CA ASP A 286 -48.67 -33.45 33.78
C ASP A 286 -49.07 -32.34 32.75
N LYS A 287 -48.38 -32.16 31.64
CA LYS A 287 -48.73 -31.16 30.60
C LYS A 287 -49.35 -31.82 29.38
N ASP A 288 -50.20 -31.05 28.73
CA ASP A 288 -51.04 -31.48 27.63
C ASP A 288 -50.48 -31.13 26.24
N ILE A 289 -50.90 -31.85 25.21
CA ILE A 289 -50.88 -31.36 23.82
C ILE A 289 -52.28 -30.88 23.50
N ILE A 290 -52.45 -29.57 23.21
CA ILE A 290 -53.75 -28.91 23.07
C ILE A 290 -53.95 -28.46 21.61
N PHE A 291 -55.14 -28.79 21.05
CA PHE A 291 -55.55 -28.35 19.72
C PHE A 291 -56.66 -27.31 19.84
N GLN A 292 -56.39 -26.11 19.35
CA GLN A 292 -57.29 -24.97 19.36
C GLN A 292 -57.62 -24.49 17.96
N SER A 293 -58.80 -23.94 17.76
CA SER A 293 -59.24 -23.27 16.55
C SER A 293 -60.17 -22.11 16.91
N ASP A 294 -60.52 -21.29 15.89
CA ASP A 294 -61.51 -20.21 16.06
C ASP A 294 -62.74 -20.68 16.74
N ASP A 295 -63.33 -19.89 17.67
CA ASP A 295 -64.51 -20.18 18.41
C ASP A 295 -65.79 -19.67 17.74
N GLY A 296 -65.69 -19.07 16.54
CA GLY A 296 -66.81 -18.49 15.80
C GLY A 296 -67.17 -17.06 16.23
N SER A 297 -66.37 -16.46 17.17
CA SER A 297 -66.61 -15.10 17.69
C SER A 297 -65.28 -14.24 17.70
N GLY A 298 -64.20 -14.68 17.01
CA GLY A 298 -62.94 -14.02 16.88
C GLY A 298 -61.94 -14.35 17.99
N GLY A 299 -62.21 -15.37 18.82
CA GLY A 299 -61.31 -15.97 19.78
C GLY A 299 -60.84 -17.36 19.37
N ALA A 300 -60.01 -18.01 20.22
CA ALA A 300 -59.61 -19.40 20.06
C ALA A 300 -60.19 -20.27 21.19
N ALA A 301 -60.75 -21.43 20.86
CA ALA A 301 -61.24 -22.42 21.83
C ALA A 301 -60.54 -23.77 21.67
N GLU A 302 -60.37 -24.48 22.79
CA GLU A 302 -59.86 -25.83 22.78
C GLU A 302 -60.93 -26.76 22.18
N TYR A 303 -60.55 -27.55 21.21
CA TYR A 303 -61.39 -28.56 20.58
C TYR A 303 -61.14 -29.95 21.16
N PHE A 304 -59.85 -30.31 21.31
CA PHE A 304 -59.46 -31.54 22.01
C PHE A 304 -57.98 -31.39 22.51
N LYS A 305 -57.67 -32.28 23.47
CA LYS A 305 -56.28 -32.37 23.99
C LYS A 305 -55.89 -33.80 24.31
N LEU A 306 -54.60 -34.07 24.31
CA LEU A 306 -53.99 -35.22 24.96
C LEU A 306 -53.67 -34.78 26.39
N ASP A 307 -54.42 -35.29 27.39
CA ASP A 307 -54.30 -34.91 28.81
C ASP A 307 -53.15 -35.72 29.45
N GLY A 308 -52.01 -35.08 29.72
CA GLY A 308 -50.82 -35.74 30.27
C GLY A 308 -51.03 -36.19 31.73
N ALA A 309 -51.77 -35.43 32.52
CA ALA A 309 -52.05 -35.77 33.92
C ALA A 309 -52.94 -36.98 34.10
N ASN A 310 -53.89 -37.15 33.18
CA ASN A 310 -54.89 -38.21 33.28
C ASN A 310 -54.77 -39.34 32.25
N THR A 311 -53.71 -39.26 31.41
CA THR A 311 -53.38 -40.25 30.36
C THR A 311 -54.61 -40.58 29.46
N ARG A 312 -55.30 -39.53 28.97
CA ARG A 312 -56.54 -39.67 28.17
C ARG A 312 -56.61 -38.59 27.08
N THR A 313 -57.47 -38.83 26.09
CA THR A 313 -57.86 -37.78 25.15
C THR A 313 -59.20 -37.17 25.67
N THR A 314 -59.20 -35.81 25.72
CA THR A 314 -60.40 -35.06 26.14
C THR A 314 -60.92 -34.24 24.95
N PHE A 315 -62.19 -34.34 24.64
CA PHE A 315 -62.91 -33.52 23.64
C PHE A 315 -63.68 -32.44 24.36
N SER A 316 -63.46 -31.18 24.06
CA SER A 316 -64.08 -30.01 24.68
C SER A 316 -65.26 -29.47 23.87
N LYS A 317 -65.45 -29.93 22.65
CA LYS A 317 -66.57 -29.66 21.75
C LYS A 317 -67.27 -30.97 21.35
N ASN A 318 -68.52 -30.87 20.88
CA ASN A 318 -69.25 -32.04 20.42
C ASN A 318 -68.57 -32.79 19.27
N LEU A 319 -68.49 -34.10 19.36
CA LEU A 319 -68.07 -35.02 18.31
C LEU A 319 -69.09 -35.11 17.19
#